data_cf279f376ce5162b62581370eb3a1db8
#
_entry.id   cf279f376ce5162b62581370eb3a1db8
#
_cell.length_a   1.000
_cell.length_b   1.000
_cell.length_c   1.000
_cell.angle_alpha   90.00
_cell.angle_beta   90.00
_cell.angle_gamma   90.00
#
_symmetry.space_group_name_H-M   'P 1'
#
loop_
_entity.id
_entity.type
_entity.pdbx_description
1 polymer ?
#
loop_
_entity_poly.entity_id
_entity_poly.type
_entity_poly.pdbx_seq_one_letter_code
_entity_poly.pdbx_strand_id
1 'polypeptide(L)'
;MYLEVFADNPFATNCWLLALEGREEAVVVDPGFEAGRVLGLLERAGKRPVAALATHGHVDHVGAAADLCGDELPFYIHEADRLALEEPEAWGAGFPQPPVPVKDVRTVVEGDVLELAGFSLEVLHTPGHTPGSVCYRAGDLLLFSGDLVFAGSIGRHDFPNSSPEDMGRSLRRFLSLPDPLPVLPGHGPRTTVGRERATNPFLVGLA
;
A
#
# COMPACT_ATOMS: atom_id res chain seq x y z
N MET A 1 2.20 -12.86 -15.01
CA MET A 1 1.79 -11.76 -14.09
C MET A 1 2.37 -10.47 -14.63
N TYR A 2 1.52 -9.46 -14.83
CA TYR A 2 1.92 -8.10 -15.17
C TYR A 2 2.05 -7.29 -13.88
N LEU A 3 3.22 -6.70 -13.66
CA LEU A 3 3.51 -5.91 -12.47
C LEU A 3 4.36 -4.71 -12.88
N GLU A 4 3.83 -3.51 -12.69
CA GLU A 4 4.51 -2.25 -12.99
C GLU A 4 4.49 -1.34 -11.77
N VAL A 5 5.48 -0.43 -11.70
CA VAL A 5 5.58 0.56 -10.63
C VAL A 5 5.79 1.95 -11.21
N PHE A 6 5.12 2.91 -10.62
CA PHE A 6 5.30 4.32 -10.88
C PHE A 6 5.71 5.03 -9.58
N ALA A 7 6.87 5.66 -9.56
CA ALA A 7 7.43 6.37 -8.40
C ALA A 7 7.89 7.81 -8.73
N ASP A 8 7.59 8.30 -9.95
CA ASP A 8 7.94 9.67 -10.37
C ASP A 8 6.92 10.68 -9.83
N ASN A 9 6.94 10.88 -8.52
CA ASN A 9 6.11 11.82 -7.78
C ASN A 9 6.95 12.51 -6.68
N PRO A 10 6.46 13.63 -6.07
CA PRO A 10 7.23 14.41 -5.10
C PRO A 10 7.74 13.66 -3.88
N PHE A 11 7.06 12.57 -3.49
CA PHE A 11 7.40 11.76 -2.33
C PHE A 11 8.14 10.47 -2.70
N ALA A 12 8.29 10.18 -4.02
CA ALA A 12 8.83 8.93 -4.53
C ALA A 12 8.07 7.69 -4.00
N THR A 13 6.76 7.84 -3.74
CA THR A 13 5.88 6.75 -3.35
C THR A 13 5.64 5.82 -4.51
N ASN A 14 5.78 4.53 -4.28
CA ASN A 14 5.56 3.50 -5.27
C ASN A 14 4.06 3.23 -5.47
N CYS A 15 3.50 3.71 -6.56
CA CYS A 15 2.20 3.25 -7.04
C CYS A 15 2.39 1.95 -7.83
N TRP A 16 1.76 0.85 -7.37
CA TRP A 16 1.87 -0.46 -7.99
C TRP A 16 0.65 -0.79 -8.84
N LEU A 17 0.89 -1.33 -10.03
CA LEU A 17 -0.14 -1.86 -10.92
C LEU A 17 0.03 -3.37 -11.05
N LEU A 18 -0.97 -4.13 -10.61
CA LEU A 18 -1.00 -5.59 -10.64
C LEU A 18 -2.11 -6.10 -11.56
N ALA A 19 -1.77 -6.96 -12.52
CA ALA A 19 -2.74 -7.60 -13.41
C ALA A 19 -2.29 -9.02 -13.81
N LEU A 20 -3.21 -9.85 -14.28
CA LEU A 20 -2.85 -11.06 -14.96
C LEU A 20 -2.34 -10.75 -16.38
N GLU A 21 -1.41 -11.57 -16.86
CA GLU A 21 -0.92 -11.48 -18.25
C GLU A 21 -2.09 -11.65 -19.22
N GLY A 22 -2.17 -10.79 -20.24
CA GLY A 22 -3.24 -10.83 -21.24
C GLY A 22 -4.63 -10.40 -20.76
N ARG A 23 -4.79 -9.94 -19.50
CA ARG A 23 -6.04 -9.37 -18.99
C ARG A 23 -5.96 -7.85 -18.93
N GLU A 24 -7.09 -7.19 -19.18
CA GLU A 24 -7.20 -5.73 -19.05
C GLU A 24 -7.43 -5.31 -17.58
N GLU A 25 -8.09 -6.14 -16.80
CA GLU A 25 -8.39 -5.87 -15.40
C GLU A 25 -7.11 -5.77 -14.55
N ALA A 26 -7.03 -4.73 -13.74
CA ALA A 26 -5.89 -4.46 -12.88
C ALA A 26 -6.32 -3.95 -11.50
N VAL A 27 -5.45 -4.16 -10.52
CA VAL A 27 -5.53 -3.54 -9.20
C VAL A 27 -4.45 -2.47 -9.10
N VAL A 28 -4.80 -1.30 -8.58
CA VAL A 28 -3.86 -0.23 -8.24
C VAL A 28 -3.63 -0.27 -6.73
N VAL A 29 -2.38 -0.33 -6.28
CA VAL A 29 -2.02 -0.26 -4.86
C VAL A 29 -1.23 1.01 -4.62
N ASP A 30 -1.65 1.78 -3.63
CA ASP A 30 -1.10 3.08 -3.27
C ASP A 30 -1.03 4.03 -4.48
N PRO A 31 -2.17 4.59 -4.94
CA PRO A 31 -2.21 5.41 -6.15
C PRO A 31 -1.35 6.69 -6.09
N GLY A 32 -0.81 7.00 -4.90
CA GLY A 32 0.07 8.14 -4.74
C GLY A 32 -0.68 9.46 -4.72
N PHE A 33 -0.07 10.50 -5.28
CA PHE A 33 -0.55 11.88 -5.18
C PHE A 33 -1.09 12.45 -6.50
N GLU A 34 -0.76 11.87 -7.65
CA GLU A 34 -1.05 12.44 -8.98
C GLU A 34 -1.86 11.48 -9.85
N ALA A 35 -3.19 11.54 -9.74
CA ALA A 35 -4.12 10.66 -10.47
C ALA A 35 -3.89 10.66 -11.99
N GLY A 36 -3.60 11.81 -12.60
CA GLY A 36 -3.36 11.89 -14.03
C GLY A 36 -2.19 11.04 -14.53
N ARG A 37 -1.19 10.83 -13.69
CA ARG A 37 -0.05 9.95 -14.02
C ARG A 37 -0.41 8.49 -13.89
N VAL A 38 -1.19 8.12 -12.86
CA VAL A 38 -1.70 6.76 -12.68
C VAL A 38 -2.63 6.37 -13.84
N LEU A 39 -3.55 7.26 -14.22
CA LEU A 39 -4.44 7.07 -15.38
C LEU A 39 -3.64 6.93 -16.69
N GLY A 40 -2.62 7.77 -16.90
CA GLY A 40 -1.73 7.65 -18.05
C GLY A 40 -0.91 6.35 -18.07
N LEU A 41 -0.54 5.81 -16.91
CA LEU A 41 0.10 4.50 -16.80
C LEU A 41 -0.86 3.39 -17.22
N LEU A 42 -2.09 3.39 -16.68
CA LEU A 42 -3.14 2.45 -17.01
C LEU A 42 -3.45 2.44 -18.52
N GLU A 43 -3.58 3.62 -19.12
CA GLU A 43 -3.84 3.77 -20.57
C GLU A 43 -2.70 3.18 -21.40
N ARG A 44 -1.43 3.54 -21.11
CA ARG A 44 -0.26 2.99 -21.82
C ARG A 44 -0.12 1.49 -21.67
N ALA A 45 -0.48 0.97 -20.51
CA ALA A 45 -0.46 -0.46 -20.22
C ALA A 45 -1.64 -1.23 -20.84
N GLY A 46 -2.65 -0.53 -21.40
CA GLY A 46 -3.90 -1.14 -21.85
C GLY A 46 -4.64 -1.81 -20.70
N LYS A 47 -4.62 -1.18 -19.50
CA LYS A 47 -5.23 -1.73 -18.29
C LYS A 47 -6.39 -0.86 -17.82
N ARG A 48 -7.38 -1.53 -17.22
CA ARG A 48 -8.56 -0.91 -16.60
C ARG A 48 -8.58 -1.28 -15.12
N PRO A 49 -8.56 -0.31 -14.21
CA PRO A 49 -8.61 -0.61 -12.79
C PRO A 49 -9.99 -1.18 -12.42
N VAL A 50 -10.02 -2.21 -11.58
CA VAL A 50 -11.24 -2.80 -10.99
C VAL A 50 -11.35 -2.48 -9.51
N ALA A 51 -10.24 -2.09 -8.89
CA ALA A 51 -10.15 -1.60 -7.52
C ALA A 51 -8.86 -0.81 -7.32
N ALA A 52 -8.88 0.09 -6.35
CA ALA A 52 -7.69 0.67 -5.77
C ALA A 52 -7.58 0.27 -4.29
N LEU A 53 -6.35 0.08 -3.80
CA LEU A 53 -6.06 -0.33 -2.43
C LEU A 53 -5.09 0.68 -1.81
N ALA A 54 -5.28 1.01 -0.54
CA ALA A 54 -4.26 1.69 0.26
C ALA A 54 -3.62 0.72 1.24
N THR A 55 -2.30 0.74 1.34
CA THR A 55 -1.60 0.07 2.44
C THR A 55 -1.80 0.83 3.75
N HIS A 56 -1.98 2.15 3.70
CA HIS A 56 -2.30 3.03 4.83
C HIS A 56 -2.78 4.40 4.37
N GLY A 57 -3.20 5.24 5.31
CA GLY A 57 -3.92 6.50 5.02
C GLY A 57 -3.05 7.74 4.80
N HIS A 58 -1.72 7.67 4.66
CA HIS A 58 -0.93 8.86 4.38
C HIS A 58 -1.19 9.40 2.98
N VAL A 59 -1.19 10.73 2.86
CA VAL A 59 -1.63 11.42 1.63
C VAL A 59 -0.80 11.09 0.40
N ASP A 60 0.47 10.77 0.57
CA ASP A 60 1.35 10.36 -0.52
C ASP A 60 1.03 8.95 -1.06
N HIS A 61 0.20 8.18 -0.33
CA HIS A 61 -0.37 6.90 -0.78
C HIS A 61 -1.81 7.03 -1.29
N VAL A 62 -2.62 7.95 -0.72
CA VAL A 62 -4.05 8.04 -1.03
C VAL A 62 -4.48 9.35 -1.68
N GLY A 63 -3.59 10.32 -1.87
CA GLY A 63 -3.94 11.66 -2.34
C GLY A 63 -4.62 11.70 -3.71
N ALA A 64 -4.32 10.74 -4.58
CA ALA A 64 -4.95 10.59 -5.90
C ALA A 64 -6.25 9.76 -5.88
N ALA A 65 -6.67 9.25 -4.72
CA ALA A 65 -7.75 8.27 -4.63
C ALA A 65 -9.07 8.74 -5.23
N ALA A 66 -9.53 9.95 -4.88
CA ALA A 66 -10.81 10.47 -5.35
C ALA A 66 -10.85 10.67 -6.87
N ASP A 67 -9.79 11.26 -7.44
CA ASP A 67 -9.68 11.51 -8.88
C ASP A 67 -9.52 10.20 -9.68
N LEU A 68 -8.84 9.20 -9.10
CA LEU A 68 -8.69 7.89 -9.71
C LEU A 68 -9.99 7.10 -9.70
N CYS A 69 -10.71 7.11 -8.56
CA CYS A 69 -11.89 6.26 -8.37
C CYS A 69 -13.15 6.86 -8.95
N GLY A 70 -13.28 8.19 -8.98
CA GLY A 70 -14.52 8.84 -9.39
C GLY A 70 -15.72 8.32 -8.57
N ASP A 71 -16.79 7.92 -9.28
CA ASP A 71 -18.03 7.46 -8.67
C ASP A 71 -18.19 5.92 -8.66
N GLU A 72 -17.34 5.18 -9.38
CA GLU A 72 -17.59 3.78 -9.71
C GLU A 72 -16.52 2.80 -9.20
N LEU A 73 -15.28 3.27 -8.99
CA LEU A 73 -14.18 2.39 -8.61
C LEU A 73 -14.07 2.27 -7.08
N PRO A 74 -14.20 1.06 -6.50
CA PRO A 74 -14.06 0.87 -5.06
C PRO A 74 -12.60 1.11 -4.61
N PHE A 75 -12.48 1.79 -3.47
CA PHE A 75 -11.20 2.01 -2.81
C PHE A 75 -11.17 1.30 -1.46
N TYR A 76 -10.20 0.40 -1.29
CA TYR A 76 -10.06 -0.40 -0.07
C TYR A 76 -8.99 0.19 0.85
N ILE A 77 -9.31 0.31 2.14
CA ILE A 77 -8.39 0.76 3.19
C ILE A 77 -8.75 0.07 4.51
N HIS A 78 -7.79 -0.09 5.41
CA HIS A 78 -8.09 -0.60 6.75
C HIS A 78 -9.02 0.35 7.52
N GLU A 79 -9.96 -0.19 8.30
CA GLU A 79 -10.99 0.59 9.00
C GLU A 79 -10.40 1.68 9.93
N ALA A 80 -9.24 1.44 10.54
CA ALA A 80 -8.59 2.41 11.42
C ALA A 80 -8.02 3.64 10.68
N ASP A 81 -7.79 3.54 9.37
CA ASP A 81 -7.31 4.64 8.52
C ASP A 81 -8.41 5.19 7.59
N ARG A 82 -9.66 4.72 7.73
CA ARG A 82 -10.79 5.08 6.87
C ARG A 82 -10.99 6.59 6.73
N LEU A 83 -10.80 7.33 7.82
CA LEU A 83 -10.95 8.80 7.83
C LEU A 83 -10.02 9.50 6.84
N ALA A 84 -8.89 8.89 6.46
CA ALA A 84 -8.01 9.43 5.43
C ALA A 84 -8.70 9.63 4.07
N LEU A 85 -9.74 8.83 3.79
CA LEU A 85 -10.51 8.87 2.54
C LEU A 85 -11.87 9.56 2.68
N GLU A 86 -12.51 9.45 3.86
CA GLU A 86 -13.85 10.00 4.09
C GLU A 86 -13.79 11.45 4.61
N GLU A 87 -12.81 11.75 5.47
CA GLU A 87 -12.61 13.07 6.09
C GLU A 87 -11.14 13.49 6.02
N PRO A 88 -10.56 13.61 4.81
CA PRO A 88 -9.11 13.82 4.64
C PRO A 88 -8.60 15.11 5.28
N GLU A 89 -9.44 16.15 5.45
CA GLU A 89 -9.07 17.36 6.17
C GLU A 89 -8.78 17.10 7.66
N ALA A 90 -9.54 16.19 8.27
CA ALA A 90 -9.34 15.80 9.67
C ALA A 90 -8.11 14.91 9.86
N TRP A 91 -7.78 14.08 8.85
CA TRP A 91 -6.65 13.15 8.89
C TRP A 91 -5.30 13.82 8.59
N GLY A 92 -5.27 14.74 7.62
CA GLY A 92 -4.05 15.24 6.96
C GLY A 92 -3.71 16.69 7.21
N ALA A 93 -3.74 17.18 8.46
CA ALA A 93 -3.31 18.56 8.76
C ALA A 93 -1.89 18.83 8.23
N GLY A 94 -1.76 19.69 7.23
CA GLY A 94 -0.46 20.17 6.74
C GLY A 94 -0.26 20.18 5.22
N PHE A 95 -1.23 19.72 4.43
CA PHE A 95 -1.13 19.80 2.97
C PHE A 95 -1.79 21.08 2.43
N PRO A 96 -1.21 21.71 1.39
CA PRO A 96 -1.74 22.95 0.81
C PRO A 96 -3.15 22.80 0.22
N GLN A 97 -3.53 21.57 -0.17
CA GLN A 97 -4.84 21.19 -0.63
C GLN A 97 -5.18 19.82 -0.03
N PRO A 98 -6.20 19.72 0.83
CA PRO A 98 -6.66 18.44 1.33
C PRO A 98 -7.20 17.60 0.17
N PRO A 99 -6.98 16.26 0.18
CA PRO A 99 -7.59 15.37 -0.79
C PRO A 99 -9.13 15.48 -0.78
N VAL A 100 -9.74 15.20 -1.92
CA VAL A 100 -11.20 15.12 -2.01
C VAL A 100 -11.66 13.78 -1.42
N PRO A 101 -12.78 13.72 -0.68
CA PRO A 101 -13.31 12.46 -0.15
C PRO A 101 -13.63 11.45 -1.26
N VAL A 102 -13.30 10.19 -1.02
CA VAL A 102 -13.66 9.06 -1.90
C VAL A 102 -15.10 8.63 -1.62
N LYS A 103 -15.88 8.30 -2.66
CA LYS A 103 -17.30 7.94 -2.52
C LYS A 103 -17.52 6.47 -2.15
N ASP A 104 -16.86 5.53 -2.83
CA ASP A 104 -16.98 4.09 -2.55
C ASP A 104 -15.77 3.61 -1.73
N VAL A 105 -15.76 3.94 -0.44
CA VAL A 105 -14.76 3.45 0.52
C VAL A 105 -15.22 2.12 1.08
N ARG A 106 -14.37 1.09 0.93
CA ARG A 106 -14.57 -0.25 1.51
C ARG A 106 -13.50 -0.54 2.53
N THR A 107 -13.92 -0.87 3.73
CA THR A 107 -12.97 -1.18 4.80
C THR A 107 -12.54 -2.64 4.76
N VAL A 108 -11.28 -2.86 5.14
CA VAL A 108 -10.70 -4.20 5.33
C VAL A 108 -10.17 -4.35 6.74
N VAL A 109 -10.07 -5.58 7.19
CA VAL A 109 -9.50 -5.96 8.49
C VAL A 109 -8.56 -7.15 8.34
N GLU A 110 -7.86 -7.49 9.41
CA GLU A 110 -6.99 -8.66 9.49
C GLU A 110 -7.66 -9.93 8.98
N GLY A 111 -7.01 -10.63 8.06
CA GLY A 111 -7.44 -11.93 7.53
C GLY A 111 -8.47 -11.87 6.41
N ASP A 112 -8.95 -10.68 6.03
CA ASP A 112 -9.77 -10.55 4.83
C ASP A 112 -9.01 -11.01 3.59
N VAL A 113 -9.73 -11.58 2.62
CA VAL A 113 -9.18 -11.96 1.32
C VAL A 113 -9.97 -11.26 0.23
N LEU A 114 -9.28 -10.43 -0.55
CA LEU A 114 -9.88 -9.70 -1.67
C LEU A 114 -9.62 -10.45 -2.97
N GLU A 115 -10.70 -10.89 -3.63
CA GLU A 115 -10.64 -11.51 -4.96
C GLU A 115 -10.73 -10.41 -6.03
N LEU A 116 -9.59 -9.94 -6.55
CA LEU A 116 -9.50 -8.80 -7.45
C LEU A 116 -8.59 -9.08 -8.64
N ALA A 117 -9.03 -8.77 -9.85
CA ALA A 117 -8.28 -8.96 -11.11
C ALA A 117 -7.66 -10.37 -11.28
N GLY A 118 -8.29 -11.40 -10.65
CA GLY A 118 -7.81 -12.78 -10.68
C GLY A 118 -6.72 -13.13 -9.67
N PHE A 119 -6.51 -12.27 -8.67
CA PHE A 119 -5.64 -12.51 -7.52
C PHE A 119 -6.45 -12.59 -6.24
N SER A 120 -6.02 -13.48 -5.33
CA SER A 120 -6.45 -13.52 -3.93
C SER A 120 -5.44 -12.73 -3.11
N LEU A 121 -5.84 -11.56 -2.60
CA LEU A 121 -5.00 -10.67 -1.81
C LEU A 121 -5.42 -10.77 -0.33
N GLU A 122 -4.61 -11.45 0.48
CA GLU A 122 -4.79 -11.56 1.93
C GLU A 122 -4.36 -10.24 2.60
N VAL A 123 -5.20 -9.74 3.49
CA VAL A 123 -4.92 -8.56 4.31
C VAL A 123 -4.18 -8.98 5.58
N LEU A 124 -2.97 -8.48 5.75
CA LEU A 124 -2.18 -8.65 6.97
C LEU A 124 -2.13 -7.30 7.69
N HIS A 125 -2.83 -7.16 8.81
CA HIS A 125 -2.80 -5.94 9.61
C HIS A 125 -1.43 -5.79 10.29
N THR A 126 -0.73 -4.72 9.96
CA THR A 126 0.65 -4.44 10.39
C THR A 126 0.76 -3.00 10.91
N PRO A 127 0.05 -2.68 12.01
CA PRO A 127 0.03 -1.32 12.56
C PRO A 127 1.41 -0.88 13.08
N GLY A 128 1.57 0.43 13.21
CA GLY A 128 2.77 1.03 13.79
C GLY A 128 3.21 2.28 13.06
N HIS A 129 3.26 2.27 11.72
CA HIS A 129 3.44 3.47 10.92
C HIS A 129 2.17 4.33 10.97
N THR A 130 1.01 3.73 10.71
CA THR A 130 -0.32 4.22 11.07
C THR A 130 -1.10 3.15 11.82
N PRO A 131 -2.23 3.47 12.48
CA PRO A 131 -3.08 2.48 13.13
C PRO A 131 -3.68 1.46 12.15
N GLY A 132 -3.94 1.87 10.91
CA GLY A 132 -4.53 1.06 9.86
C GLY A 132 -3.54 0.52 8.82
N SER A 133 -2.24 0.59 9.07
CA SER A 133 -1.26 0.01 8.13
C SER A 133 -1.49 -1.47 7.91
N VAL A 134 -1.51 -1.89 6.64
CA VAL A 134 -1.65 -3.28 6.21
C VAL A 134 -0.61 -3.66 5.17
N CYS A 135 -0.30 -4.95 5.10
CA CYS A 135 0.31 -5.55 3.92
C CYS A 135 -0.75 -6.32 3.13
N TYR A 136 -0.66 -6.32 1.80
CA TYR A 136 -1.46 -7.19 0.93
C TYR A 136 -0.58 -8.30 0.37
N ARG A 137 -0.94 -9.56 0.66
CA ARG A 137 -0.17 -10.73 0.26
C ARG A 137 -0.89 -11.52 -0.83
N ALA A 138 -0.27 -11.72 -1.96
CA ALA A 138 -0.74 -12.64 -3.01
C ALA A 138 -0.05 -14.00 -2.86
N GLY A 139 -0.42 -14.79 -1.87
CA GLY A 139 0.21 -16.10 -1.59
C GLY A 139 1.72 -16.00 -1.46
N ASP A 140 2.46 -16.82 -2.23
CA ASP A 140 3.92 -16.78 -2.29
C ASP A 140 4.45 -15.97 -3.48
N LEU A 141 3.57 -15.26 -4.21
CA LEU A 141 3.95 -14.48 -5.39
C LEU A 141 4.58 -13.14 -5.02
N LEU A 142 3.98 -12.41 -4.06
CA LEU A 142 4.42 -11.08 -3.65
C LEU A 142 3.71 -10.59 -2.38
N LEU A 143 4.33 -9.59 -1.76
CA LEU A 143 3.81 -8.83 -0.63
C LEU A 143 3.92 -7.33 -0.93
N PHE A 144 2.81 -6.60 -0.98
CA PHE A 144 2.83 -5.14 -0.90
C PHE A 144 2.96 -4.77 0.58
N SER A 145 4.11 -4.21 0.96
CA SER A 145 4.41 -3.95 2.38
C SER A 145 4.08 -2.54 2.84
N GLY A 146 3.68 -1.65 1.93
CA GLY A 146 3.53 -0.24 2.26
C GLY A 146 4.75 0.29 2.99
N ASP A 147 4.51 1.02 4.06
CA ASP A 147 5.55 1.63 4.89
C ASP A 147 5.93 0.80 6.12
N LEU A 148 5.77 -0.53 6.04
CA LEU A 148 6.27 -1.43 7.08
C LEU A 148 7.78 -1.67 6.92
N VAL A 149 8.21 -2.17 5.74
CA VAL A 149 9.61 -2.52 5.46
C VAL A 149 10.00 -2.04 4.06
N PHE A 150 11.13 -1.37 3.98
CA PHE A 150 11.81 -0.94 2.76
C PHE A 150 13.11 -1.72 2.55
N ALA A 151 13.74 -1.58 1.41
CA ALA A 151 15.08 -2.13 1.17
C ALA A 151 16.11 -1.45 2.08
N GLY A 152 16.50 -2.13 3.16
CA GLY A 152 17.47 -1.65 4.16
C GLY A 152 16.92 -0.63 5.16
N SER A 153 15.59 -0.41 5.24
CA SER A 153 14.96 0.52 6.17
C SER A 153 13.56 0.06 6.57
N ILE A 154 12.89 0.85 7.40
CA ILE A 154 11.48 0.71 7.79
C ILE A 154 10.78 2.06 7.72
N GLY A 155 9.45 2.06 7.73
CA GLY A 155 8.64 3.27 7.85
C GLY A 155 8.86 3.99 9.18
N ARG A 156 8.66 5.28 9.18
CA ARG A 156 8.68 6.09 10.40
C ARG A 156 7.56 5.64 11.34
N HIS A 157 7.85 5.68 12.63
CA HIS A 157 6.92 5.28 13.69
C HIS A 157 6.94 6.26 14.86
N ASP A 158 7.27 7.53 14.55
CA ASP A 158 7.37 8.66 15.47
C ASP A 158 6.36 9.79 15.16
N PHE A 159 5.37 9.55 14.29
CA PHE A 159 4.26 10.46 14.07
C PHE A 159 3.26 10.40 15.25
N PRO A 160 2.41 11.43 15.43
CA PRO A 160 1.43 11.47 16.54
C PRO A 160 0.48 10.27 16.61
N ASN A 161 0.15 9.66 15.44
CA ASN A 161 -0.71 8.48 15.33
C ASN A 161 0.06 7.17 15.13
N SER A 162 1.38 7.21 15.17
CA SER A 162 2.25 6.03 15.08
C SER A 162 2.43 5.34 16.44
N SER A 163 2.85 4.08 16.41
CA SER A 163 3.14 3.27 17.60
C SER A 163 4.41 2.46 17.42
N PRO A 164 5.53 2.83 18.11
CA PRO A 164 6.76 2.04 18.06
C PRO A 164 6.57 0.60 18.55
N GLU A 165 5.68 0.37 19.52
CA GLU A 165 5.38 -0.95 20.05
C GLU A 165 4.68 -1.83 19.00
N ASP A 166 3.67 -1.27 18.32
CA ASP A 166 2.96 -1.96 17.25
C ASP A 166 3.89 -2.22 16.07
N MET A 167 4.72 -1.24 15.67
CA MET A 167 5.74 -1.42 14.64
C MET A 167 6.64 -2.62 14.98
N GLY A 168 7.11 -2.73 16.22
CA GLY A 168 7.92 -3.87 16.65
C GLY A 168 7.19 -5.21 16.55
N ARG A 169 5.86 -5.26 16.81
CA ARG A 169 5.04 -6.47 16.61
C ARG A 169 4.89 -6.81 15.13
N SER A 170 4.61 -5.80 14.31
CA SER A 170 4.43 -5.92 12.86
C SER A 170 5.72 -6.38 12.16
N LEU A 171 6.87 -5.87 12.57
CA LEU A 171 8.18 -6.31 12.05
C LEU A 171 8.47 -7.77 12.41
N ARG A 172 8.16 -8.24 13.62
CA ARG A 172 8.29 -9.67 13.97
C ARG A 172 7.36 -10.55 13.14
N ARG A 173 6.14 -10.08 12.85
CA ARG A 173 5.23 -10.78 11.93
C ARG A 173 5.82 -10.85 10.51
N PHE A 174 6.37 -9.76 9.98
CA PHE A 174 7.06 -9.75 8.70
C PHE A 174 8.18 -10.79 8.66
N LEU A 175 8.98 -10.88 9.74
CA LEU A 175 10.07 -11.85 9.85
C LEU A 175 9.61 -13.31 9.92
N SER A 176 8.33 -13.61 10.17
CA SER A 176 7.77 -14.95 10.09
C SER A 176 7.39 -15.40 8.67
N LEU A 177 7.42 -14.48 7.69
CA LEU A 177 7.11 -14.80 6.31
C LEU A 177 8.27 -15.54 5.61
N PRO A 178 8.01 -16.28 4.51
CA PRO A 178 9.04 -17.04 3.80
C PRO A 178 10.12 -16.15 3.19
N ASP A 179 11.38 -16.55 3.29
CA ASP A 179 12.54 -15.82 2.76
C ASP A 179 12.45 -15.44 1.27
N PRO A 180 11.99 -16.33 0.35
CA PRO A 180 11.94 -15.98 -1.05
C PRO A 180 10.81 -15.02 -1.44
N LEU A 181 9.88 -14.70 -0.51
CA LEU A 181 8.72 -13.85 -0.82
C LEU A 181 9.18 -12.46 -1.27
N PRO A 182 8.83 -12.03 -2.51
CA PRO A 182 9.13 -10.69 -3.01
C PRO A 182 8.35 -9.63 -2.22
N VAL A 183 9.03 -8.56 -1.85
CA VAL A 183 8.47 -7.42 -1.11
C VAL A 183 8.45 -6.19 -2.00
N LEU A 184 7.28 -5.59 -2.12
CA LEU A 184 6.95 -4.41 -2.92
C LEU A 184 6.61 -3.27 -1.95
N PRO A 185 7.61 -2.44 -1.58
CA PRO A 185 7.42 -1.42 -0.55
C PRO A 185 6.70 -0.17 -1.05
N GLY A 186 6.22 0.66 -0.12
CA GLY A 186 5.67 1.98 -0.41
C GLY A 186 6.72 2.95 -0.96
N HIS A 187 8.00 2.77 -0.60
CA HIS A 187 9.11 3.59 -1.09
C HIS A 187 10.34 2.76 -1.42
N GLY A 188 11.10 3.23 -2.42
CA GLY A 188 12.36 2.64 -2.81
C GLY A 188 12.23 1.33 -3.62
N PRO A 189 13.32 0.59 -3.80
CA PRO A 189 13.34 -0.57 -4.66
C PRO A 189 12.71 -1.81 -4.01
N ARG A 190 12.29 -2.75 -4.87
CA ARG A 190 11.84 -4.10 -4.46
C ARG A 190 12.93 -4.84 -3.69
N THR A 191 12.50 -5.72 -2.78
CA THR A 191 13.38 -6.57 -1.99
C THR A 191 12.76 -7.94 -1.76
N THR A 192 13.25 -8.71 -0.79
CA THR A 192 12.65 -9.98 -0.33
C THR A 192 12.71 -10.06 1.19
N VAL A 193 11.82 -10.85 1.79
CA VAL A 193 11.82 -11.09 3.24
C VAL A 193 13.17 -11.56 3.73
N GLY A 194 13.79 -12.53 3.06
CA GLY A 194 15.09 -13.09 3.45
C GLY A 194 16.24 -12.09 3.37
N ARG A 195 16.25 -11.22 2.34
CA ARG A 195 17.25 -10.15 2.24
C ARG A 195 17.12 -9.19 3.41
N GLU A 196 15.91 -8.72 3.68
CA GLU A 196 15.70 -7.76 4.76
C GLU A 196 15.97 -8.38 6.14
N ARG A 197 15.61 -9.65 6.37
CA ARG A 197 15.99 -10.38 7.59
C ARG A 197 17.49 -10.42 7.80
N ALA A 198 18.25 -10.61 6.73
CA ALA A 198 19.70 -10.75 6.81
C ALA A 198 20.47 -9.41 6.92
N THR A 199 19.93 -8.34 6.32
CA THR A 199 20.73 -7.13 6.07
C THR A 199 20.10 -5.82 6.57
N ASN A 200 18.80 -5.81 6.86
CA ASN A 200 18.13 -4.59 7.30
C ASN A 200 18.50 -4.28 8.75
N PRO A 201 19.13 -3.12 9.04
CA PRO A 201 19.63 -2.80 10.37
C PRO A 201 18.52 -2.68 11.44
N PHE A 202 17.28 -2.45 11.03
CA PHE A 202 16.13 -2.37 11.93
C PHE A 202 15.52 -3.74 12.24
N LEU A 203 15.85 -4.77 11.47
CA LEU A 203 15.35 -6.14 11.62
C LEU A 203 16.40 -7.08 12.23
N VAL A 204 17.68 -6.79 12.02
CA VAL A 204 18.77 -7.56 12.63
C VAL A 204 18.68 -7.46 14.16
N GLY A 205 18.45 -8.59 14.82
CA GLY A 205 18.29 -8.67 16.28
C GLY A 205 16.83 -8.67 16.77
N LEU A 206 15.84 -8.58 15.89
CA LEU A 206 14.42 -8.82 16.21
C LEU A 206 13.99 -10.27 15.97
N ALA A 207 14.80 -11.05 15.24
CA ALA A 207 14.56 -12.45 14.91
C ALA A 207 14.90 -13.38 16.06
#